data_27de38c07343cc2c73dd33e4a4cbc0e9
#
_entry.id   27de38c07343cc2c73dd33e4a4cbc0e9
#
_cell.length_a   1.000
_cell.length_b   1.000
_cell.length_c   1.000
_cell.angle_alpha   90.00
_cell.angle_beta   90.00
_cell.angle_gamma   90.00
#
_symmetry.space_group_name_H-M   'P 1'
#
loop_
_entity.id
_entity.type
_entity.pdbx_description
1 polymer ?
#
loop_
_entity_poly.entity_id
_entity_poly.type
_entity_poly.pdbx_seq_one_letter_code
_entity_poly.pdbx_strand_id
1 'polypeptide(L)' 'MRDFFFHIIARKRNALGVRSEFSGYREAVSESEVLANLYTAYEHITVLEIRERKPWVTM' A
#
# COMPACT_ATOMS: atom_id res chain seq x y z
N MET A 1 8.85 -12.91 5.88
CA MET A 1 7.95 -12.02 5.15
C MET A 1 8.74 -11.01 4.37
N ARG A 2 8.13 -10.52 3.31
CA ARG A 2 8.76 -9.53 2.44
C ARG A 2 8.21 -8.15 2.80
N ASP A 3 9.01 -7.16 2.57
CA ASP A 3 8.64 -5.78 2.90
C ASP A 3 8.34 -5.04 1.60
N PHE A 4 7.20 -4.36 1.57
CA PHE A 4 6.76 -3.66 0.35
C PHE A 4 6.54 -2.19 0.65
N PHE A 5 6.93 -1.37 -0.32
CA PHE A 5 6.56 0.03 -0.36
C PHE A 5 5.30 0.18 -1.20
N PHE A 6 4.36 1.00 -0.74
CA PHE A 6 3.18 1.30 -1.51
C PHE A 6 2.96 2.81 -1.62
N HIS A 7 2.35 3.19 -2.72
CA HIS A 7 1.95 4.58 -2.95
C HIS A 7 0.61 4.52 -3.68
N ILE A 8 -0.41 5.06 -3.06
CA ILE A 8 -1.78 4.92 -3.57
C ILE A 8 -2.53 6.25 -3.43
N ILE A 9 -3.61 6.36 -4.20
CA ILE A 9 -4.62 7.39 -3.99
C ILE A 9 -5.88 6.65 -3.58
N ALA A 10 -6.45 7.02 -2.43
CA ALA A 10 -7.59 6.30 -1.89
C ALA A 10 -8.32 7.15 -0.87
N ARG A 11 -9.44 6.62 -0.39
CA ARG A 11 -10.19 7.23 0.69
C ARG A 11 -10.20 6.26 1.86
N LYS A 12 -9.97 6.77 3.06
CA LYS A 12 -10.08 5.92 4.25
C LYS A 12 -11.52 5.46 4.42
N ARG A 13 -11.69 4.21 4.82
CA ARG A 13 -13.01 3.70 5.15
C ARG A 13 -13.55 4.47 6.34
N ASN A 14 -14.84 4.70 6.36
CA ASN A 14 -15.53 5.42 7.43
C ASN A 14 -15.13 6.88 7.54
N ALA A 15 -14.43 7.43 6.56
CA ALA A 15 -14.09 8.84 6.53
C ALA A 15 -14.91 9.53 5.45
N LEU A 16 -15.38 10.73 5.76
CA LEU A 16 -16.04 11.55 4.78
C LEU A 16 -14.97 12.40 4.09
N GLY A 17 -15.16 12.59 2.80
CA GLY A 17 -14.27 13.48 2.08
C GLY A 17 -13.72 12.88 0.81
N VAL A 18 -12.76 13.57 0.24
CA VAL A 18 -12.20 13.20 -1.03
C VAL A 18 -11.05 12.22 -0.84
N ARG A 19 -10.67 11.60 -1.95
CA ARG A 19 -9.53 10.71 -1.98
C ARG A 19 -8.26 11.51 -1.72
N SER A 20 -7.31 10.86 -1.05
CA SER A 20 -6.02 11.47 -0.73
C SER A 20 -4.92 10.51 -1.09
N GLU A 21 -3.71 11.03 -1.09
CA GLU A 21 -2.53 10.25 -1.40
C GLU A 21 -1.95 9.68 -0.12
N PHE A 22 -1.64 8.38 -0.16
CA PHE A 22 -1.04 7.69 0.99
C PHE A 22 0.16 6.89 0.52
N SER A 23 1.15 6.79 1.38
CA SER A 23 2.31 5.93 1.11
C SER A 23 2.81 5.34 2.41
N GLY A 24 3.57 4.27 2.29
CA GLY A 24 4.13 3.61 3.48
C GLY A 24 4.70 2.26 3.12
N TYR A 25 4.86 1.44 4.16
CA TYR A 25 5.45 0.12 4.02
C TYR A 25 4.52 -0.91 4.64
N ARG A 26 4.51 -2.12 4.05
CA ARG A 26 3.74 -3.25 4.57
C ARG A 26 4.55 -4.51 4.41
N GLU A 27 4.50 -5.36 5.44
CA GLU A 27 5.03 -6.70 5.34
C GLU A 27 3.95 -7.62 4.80
N ALA A 28 4.31 -8.44 3.84
CA ALA A 28 3.37 -9.35 3.21
C ALA A 28 4.14 -10.42 2.47
N VAL A 29 3.45 -11.47 2.05
CA VAL A 29 4.08 -12.53 1.27
C VAL A 29 4.11 -12.21 -0.21
N SER A 30 3.27 -11.27 -0.65
CA SER A 30 3.19 -10.91 -2.07
C SER A 30 2.54 -9.55 -2.22
N GLU A 31 2.62 -8.99 -3.43
CA GLU A 31 1.95 -7.74 -3.74
C GLU A 31 0.43 -7.87 -3.61
N SER A 32 -0.11 -9.03 -3.98
CA SER A 32 -1.55 -9.26 -3.84
C SER A 32 -2.00 -9.14 -2.40
N GLU A 33 -1.20 -9.62 -1.47
CA GLU A 33 -1.53 -9.52 -0.06
C GLU A 33 -1.47 -8.08 0.41
N VAL A 34 -0.51 -7.30 -0.09
CA VAL A 34 -0.44 -5.87 0.24
C VAL A 34 -1.74 -5.19 -0.16
N LEU A 35 -2.21 -5.44 -1.38
CA LEU A 35 -3.46 -4.86 -1.84
C LEU A 35 -4.63 -5.31 -0.98
N ALA A 36 -4.70 -6.59 -0.64
CA ALA A 36 -5.77 -7.08 0.20
C ALA A 36 -5.79 -6.36 1.54
N ASN A 37 -4.61 -6.16 2.13
CA ASN A 37 -4.50 -5.45 3.40
C ASN A 37 -4.91 -3.99 3.25
N LEU A 38 -4.54 -3.35 2.16
CA LEU A 38 -4.93 -1.96 1.93
C LEU A 38 -6.44 -1.81 1.81
N TYR A 39 -7.12 -2.78 1.18
CA TYR A 39 -8.56 -2.73 1.03
C TYR A 39 -9.31 -2.88 2.36
N THR A 40 -8.65 -3.34 3.42
CA THR A 40 -9.29 -3.36 4.73
C THR A 40 -9.35 -1.98 5.36
N ALA A 41 -8.45 -1.08 4.99
CA ALA A 41 -8.35 0.25 5.60
C ALA A 41 -8.80 1.36 4.65
N TYR A 42 -8.74 1.13 3.35
CA TYR A 42 -9.04 2.14 2.34
C TYR A 42 -10.04 1.63 1.34
N GLU A 43 -10.69 2.55 0.65
CA GLU A 43 -11.59 2.22 -0.44
C GLU A 43 -11.29 3.11 -1.63
N HIS A 44 -11.79 2.72 -2.80
CA HIS A 44 -11.56 3.46 -4.06
C HIS A 44 -10.07 3.66 -4.31
N ILE A 45 -9.32 2.58 -4.23
CA ILE A 45 -7.87 2.62 -4.32
C ILE A 45 -7.42 2.68 -5.77
N THR A 46 -6.55 3.65 -6.05
CA THR A 46 -5.79 3.69 -7.29
C THR A 46 -4.34 3.47 -6.92
N VAL A 47 -3.75 2.38 -7.39
CA VAL A 47 -2.38 2.06 -7.08
C VAL A 47 -1.46 2.83 -8.01
N LEU A 48 -0.58 3.62 -7.42
CA LEU A 48 0.44 4.33 -8.19
C LEU A 48 1.72 3.51 -8.24
N GLU A 49 2.06 2.88 -7.12
CA GLU A 49 3.25 2.04 -7.06
C GLU A 49 3.11 1.03 -5.94
N ILE A 50 3.51 -0.21 -6.20
CA ILE A 50 3.77 -1.21 -5.18
C ILE A 50 5.02 -1.93 -5.62
N ARG A 51 6.04 -1.96 -4.74
CA ARG A 51 7.27 -2.67 -5.08
C ARG A 51 7.87 -3.26 -3.83
N GLU A 52 8.59 -4.34 -4.03
CA GLU A 52 9.28 -4.98 -2.93
C GLU A 52 10.50 -4.16 -2.54
N ARG A 53 10.63 -3.93 -1.24
CA ARG A 53 11.78 -3.27 -0.69
C ARG A 53 12.80 -4.32 -0.28
N LYS A 54 14.01 -4.18 -0.75
CA LYS A 54 15.07 -5.15 -0.45
C LYS A 54 16.11 -4.51 0.45
N PRO A 55 16.02 -4.75 1.73
CA PRO A 55 16.85 -4.04 2.69
C PRO A 55 18.34 -4.36 2.59
N TRP A 56 18.69 -5.49 2.01
CA TRP A 56 20.10 -5.85 1.89
C TRP A 56 20.74 -5.37 0.60
N VAL A 57 20.03 -4.64 -0.22
CA VAL A 57 20.60 -4.10 -1.45
C VAL A 57 21.56 -3.01 -1.06
N THR A 58 22.83 -3.27 -1.30
CA THR A 58 23.82 -2.25 -1.09
C THR A 58 24.64 -2.17 -2.32
N MET A 59 25.08 -1.33 -2.45
CA MET A 59 25.82 -1.38 -3.52
C MET A 59 26.74 -0.92 -3.59
#